data_9e6fd30e388eb433c2d77e9b614f006c
#
_entry.id   9e6fd30e388eb433c2d77e9b614f006c
#
_cell.length_a   1.000
_cell.length_b   1.000
_cell.length_c   1.000
_cell.angle_alpha   90.00
_cell.angle_beta   90.00
_cell.angle_gamma   90.00
#
_symmetry.space_group_name_H-M   'P 1'
#
loop_
_entity.id
_entity.type
_entity.pdbx_description
1 polymer ?
#
loop_
_entity_poly.entity_id
_entity_poly.type
_entity_poly.pdbx_seq_one_letter_code
_entity_poly.pdbx_strand_id
1 'polypeptide(L)'
;MSPLALVLTVLGLAALGWVAARGRALAFARAARGGAAGARPHSLPYYHGWYVALWAAIPAMIFIAVWSPISSNLVMDAVMADPAAATLPPFEMQKAAILRDARDIAEGGKTASFYPEANQLAPVWAETQNRYRLIGAVVALLLAFAGGAFAFSRVSPHFRARTRVERLVMGVLLLASLIAILTTAGIVASLLFESVRFFSMVNPIEFLFGTNWSPQTAMRADQAGSSGAFGAIPLFW
;
A
#
# COMPACT_ATOMS: atom_id res chain seq x y z
N MET A 1 -5.45 9.32 14.13
CA MET A 1 -4.47 9.89 13.20
C MET A 1 -4.78 9.41 11.78
N SER A 2 -4.69 10.27 10.76
CA SER A 2 -4.81 9.83 9.38
C SER A 2 -3.62 8.93 8.98
N PRO A 3 -3.77 8.00 8.00
CA PRO A 3 -2.66 7.17 7.53
C PRO A 3 -1.46 8.01 7.05
N LEU A 4 -1.74 9.16 6.41
CA LEU A 4 -0.70 10.09 5.96
C LEU A 4 0.06 10.69 7.15
N ALA A 5 -0.64 11.09 8.23
CA ALA A 5 0.01 11.65 9.41
C ALA A 5 0.92 10.60 10.10
N LEU A 6 0.52 9.32 10.10
CA LEU A 6 1.35 8.25 10.64
C LEU A 6 2.62 8.06 9.81
N VAL A 7 2.51 8.03 8.48
CA VAL A 7 3.66 7.94 7.58
C VAL A 7 4.61 9.13 7.80
N LEU A 8 4.08 10.35 7.88
CA LEU A 8 4.89 11.54 8.12
C LEU A 8 5.58 11.53 9.48
N THR A 9 4.94 11.00 10.53
CA THR A 9 5.58 10.87 11.86
C THR A 9 6.70 9.83 11.84
N VAL A 10 6.53 8.70 11.16
CA VAL A 10 7.59 7.70 10.98
C VAL A 10 8.77 8.27 10.21
N LEU A 11 8.51 9.00 9.12
CA LEU A 11 9.57 9.68 8.35
C LEU A 11 10.26 10.78 9.17
N GLY A 12 9.51 11.53 9.97
CA GLY A 12 10.06 12.50 10.92
C GLY A 12 10.99 11.86 11.95
N LEU A 13 10.59 10.72 12.51
CA LEU A 13 11.42 9.95 13.44
C LEU A 13 12.69 9.42 12.76
N ALA A 14 12.57 8.94 11.52
CA ALA A 14 13.71 8.51 10.72
C ALA A 14 14.67 9.67 10.41
N ALA A 15 14.15 10.86 10.10
CA ALA A 15 14.95 12.07 9.88
C ALA A 15 15.69 12.51 11.16
N LEU A 16 15.03 12.47 12.31
CA LEU A 16 15.67 12.74 13.62
C LEU A 16 16.79 11.74 13.90
N GLY A 17 16.54 10.45 13.66
CA GLY A 17 17.54 9.38 13.75
C GLY A 17 18.74 9.63 12.82
N TRP A 18 18.48 10.09 11.60
CA TRP A 18 19.50 10.46 10.63
C TRP A 18 20.40 11.60 11.14
N VAL A 19 19.80 12.67 11.65
CA VAL A 19 20.53 13.83 12.21
C VAL A 19 21.38 13.40 13.41
N ALA A 20 20.80 12.64 14.35
CA ALA A 20 21.47 12.17 15.55
C ALA A 20 22.66 11.26 15.21
N ALA A 21 22.48 10.29 14.31
CA ALA A 21 23.54 9.35 13.89
C ALA A 21 24.66 10.07 13.12
N ARG A 22 24.31 11.02 12.25
CA ARG A 22 25.29 11.85 11.56
C ARG A 22 26.09 12.71 12.53
N GLY A 23 25.42 13.32 13.53
CA GLY A 23 26.08 14.10 14.59
C GLY A 23 27.09 13.27 15.38
N ARG A 24 26.70 12.05 15.79
CA ARG A 24 27.60 11.10 16.48
C ARG A 24 28.79 10.70 15.60
N ALA A 25 28.58 10.40 14.33
CA ALA A 25 29.64 10.05 13.39
C ALA A 25 30.59 11.22 13.11
N LEU A 26 30.09 12.46 13.06
CA LEU A 26 30.90 13.68 12.95
C LEU A 26 31.76 13.89 14.20
N ALA A 27 31.26 13.59 15.39
CA ALA A 27 32.05 13.65 16.65
C ALA A 27 33.26 12.71 16.59
N PHE A 28 33.08 11.46 16.10
CA PHE A 28 34.18 10.52 15.89
C PHE A 28 35.20 11.04 14.88
N ALA A 29 34.74 11.63 13.77
CA ALA A 29 35.62 12.19 12.74
C ALA A 29 36.43 13.37 13.26
N ARG A 30 35.85 14.22 14.12
CA ARG A 30 36.58 15.36 14.76
C ARG A 30 37.61 14.87 15.78
N ALA A 31 37.28 13.91 16.62
CA ALA A 31 38.17 13.30 17.58
C ALA A 31 39.42 12.68 16.90
N ALA A 32 39.20 11.98 15.77
CA ALA A 32 40.30 11.39 15.01
C ALA A 32 41.23 12.45 14.35
N ARG A 33 40.75 13.66 14.03
CA ARG A 33 41.55 14.76 13.49
C ARG A 33 42.35 15.49 14.59
N GLY A 34 41.83 15.51 15.83
CA GLY A 34 42.49 16.19 16.97
C GLY A 34 43.64 15.40 17.60
N GLY A 35 44.14 14.35 16.96
CA GLY A 35 45.26 13.56 17.47
C GLY A 35 44.91 12.58 18.61
N ALA A 36 43.66 12.49 19.03
CA ALA A 36 43.24 11.45 19.92
C ALA A 36 43.41 10.09 19.22
N ALA A 37 43.96 9.08 19.91
CA ALA A 37 44.20 7.74 19.38
C ALA A 37 42.93 6.97 19.00
N GLY A 38 42.12 7.59 18.12
CA GLY A 38 40.86 7.05 17.59
C GLY A 38 41.04 6.61 16.15
N ALA A 39 40.53 5.43 15.83
CA ALA A 39 40.52 4.95 14.45
C ALA A 39 39.78 5.89 13.52
N ARG A 40 40.37 6.20 12.37
CA ARG A 40 39.69 6.96 11.31
C ARG A 40 38.40 6.25 10.93
N PRO A 41 37.24 6.95 10.85
CA PRO A 41 35.98 6.31 10.51
C PRO A 41 36.05 5.73 9.10
N HIS A 42 35.66 4.46 8.95
CA HIS A 42 35.69 3.74 7.67
C HIS A 42 34.65 4.24 6.66
N SER A 43 33.60 4.91 7.13
CA SER A 43 32.51 5.43 6.30
C SER A 43 32.25 6.90 6.60
N LEU A 44 31.83 7.65 5.58
CA LEU A 44 31.43 9.04 5.75
C LEU A 44 30.26 9.17 6.73
N PRO A 45 30.20 10.22 7.55
CA PRO A 45 29.13 10.46 8.54
C PRO A 45 27.72 10.39 7.97
N TYR A 46 27.56 10.77 6.70
CA TYR A 46 26.31 10.71 5.95
C TYR A 46 25.72 9.28 5.85
N TYR A 47 26.56 8.28 5.60
CA TYR A 47 26.09 6.87 5.51
C TYR A 47 25.62 6.32 6.86
N HIS A 48 26.17 6.79 7.98
CA HIS A 48 25.70 6.40 9.32
C HIS A 48 24.28 6.95 9.57
N GLY A 49 24.01 8.17 9.13
CA GLY A 49 22.66 8.74 9.16
C GLY A 49 21.67 7.91 8.35
N TRP A 50 22.00 7.62 7.09
CA TRP A 50 21.13 6.79 6.23
C TRP A 50 20.90 5.40 6.78
N TYR A 51 21.91 4.78 7.36
CA TYR A 51 21.75 3.47 7.98
C TYR A 51 20.67 3.48 9.07
N VAL A 52 20.71 4.47 9.97
CA VAL A 52 19.71 4.61 11.04
C VAL A 52 18.34 4.97 10.49
N ALA A 53 18.26 5.89 9.54
CA ALA A 53 17.00 6.28 8.92
C ALA A 53 16.29 5.10 8.22
N LEU A 54 17.03 4.30 7.46
CA LEU A 54 16.48 3.14 6.76
C LEU A 54 15.99 2.06 7.73
N TRP A 55 16.73 1.79 8.80
CA TRP A 55 16.30 0.84 9.84
C TRP A 55 15.10 1.35 10.66
N ALA A 56 14.93 2.64 10.82
CA ALA A 56 13.74 3.22 11.43
C ALA A 56 12.54 3.19 10.48
N ALA A 57 12.74 3.56 9.20
CA ALA A 57 11.65 3.71 8.24
C ALA A 57 11.15 2.38 7.68
N ILE A 58 12.03 1.50 7.19
CA ILE A 58 11.64 0.31 6.42
C ILE A 58 10.73 -0.64 7.19
N PRO A 59 11.06 -1.09 8.43
CA PRO A 59 10.19 -2.02 9.17
C PRO A 59 8.82 -1.41 9.47
N ALA A 60 8.78 -0.12 9.81
CA ALA A 60 7.54 0.58 10.09
C ALA A 60 6.68 0.75 8.83
N MET A 61 7.29 1.08 7.68
CA MET A 61 6.57 1.21 6.41
C MET A 61 6.01 -0.11 5.91
N ILE A 62 6.78 -1.20 6.02
CA ILE A 62 6.30 -2.56 5.69
C ILE A 62 5.12 -2.91 6.59
N PHE A 63 5.23 -2.65 7.89
CA PHE A 63 4.13 -2.91 8.82
C PHE A 63 2.88 -2.10 8.45
N ILE A 64 3.00 -0.80 8.17
CA ILE A 64 1.86 0.05 7.77
C ILE A 64 1.20 -0.50 6.50
N ALA A 65 1.98 -0.89 5.49
CA ALA A 65 1.47 -1.44 4.24
C ALA A 65 0.69 -2.74 4.44
N VAL A 66 1.17 -3.62 5.33
CA VAL A 66 0.51 -4.90 5.65
C VAL A 66 -0.67 -4.68 6.60
N TRP A 67 -0.54 -3.79 7.57
CA TRP A 67 -1.59 -3.51 8.55
C TRP A 67 -2.82 -2.84 7.95
N SER A 68 -2.65 -2.00 6.94
CA SER A 68 -3.76 -1.25 6.32
C SER A 68 -4.90 -2.16 5.82
N PRO A 69 -4.67 -3.16 4.97
CA PRO A 69 -5.73 -4.08 4.54
C PRO A 69 -6.22 -4.99 5.69
N ILE A 70 -5.34 -5.45 6.57
CA ILE A 70 -5.70 -6.32 7.69
C ILE A 70 -6.64 -5.57 8.65
N SER A 71 -6.31 -4.34 9.01
CA SER A 71 -7.13 -3.54 9.94
C SER A 71 -8.54 -3.28 9.40
N SER A 72 -8.70 -3.12 8.08
CA SER A 72 -10.02 -2.97 7.45
C SER A 72 -10.90 -4.20 7.63
N ASN A 73 -10.33 -5.40 7.48
CA ASN A 73 -11.05 -6.66 7.70
C ASN A 73 -11.40 -6.83 9.18
N LEU A 74 -10.46 -6.54 10.09
CA LEU A 74 -10.69 -6.62 11.53
C LEU A 74 -11.77 -5.66 12.01
N VAL A 75 -11.84 -4.46 11.44
CA VAL A 75 -12.93 -3.51 11.73
C VAL A 75 -14.26 -4.07 11.26
N MET A 76 -14.33 -4.59 10.04
CA MET A 76 -15.54 -5.22 9.49
C MET A 76 -16.01 -6.35 10.38
N ASP A 77 -15.12 -7.29 10.73
CA ASP A 77 -15.45 -8.44 11.58
C ASP A 77 -15.94 -8.02 12.97
N ALA A 78 -15.30 -7.00 13.56
CA ALA A 78 -15.69 -6.49 14.86
C ALA A 78 -17.06 -5.78 14.82
N VAL A 79 -17.34 -4.99 13.78
CA VAL A 79 -18.64 -4.35 13.59
C VAL A 79 -19.75 -5.41 13.36
N MET A 80 -19.45 -6.46 12.61
CA MET A 80 -20.38 -7.55 12.38
C MET A 80 -20.66 -8.41 13.62
N ALA A 81 -19.74 -8.44 14.58
CA ALA A 81 -19.91 -9.11 15.87
C ALA A 81 -20.67 -8.27 16.90
N ASP A 82 -20.91 -6.98 16.63
CA ASP A 82 -21.64 -6.08 17.53
C ASP A 82 -23.15 -6.42 17.54
N PRO A 83 -23.83 -6.35 18.70
CA PRO A 83 -25.28 -6.56 18.78
C PRO A 83 -26.11 -5.66 17.85
N ALA A 84 -25.64 -4.45 17.55
CA ALA A 84 -26.29 -3.55 16.58
C ALA A 84 -26.32 -4.13 15.16
N ALA A 85 -25.41 -5.04 14.80
CA ALA A 85 -25.42 -5.70 13.50
C ALA A 85 -26.51 -6.78 13.37
N ALA A 86 -27.11 -7.23 14.47
CA ALA A 86 -28.19 -8.21 14.44
C ALA A 86 -29.47 -7.67 13.76
N THR A 87 -29.62 -6.36 13.63
CA THR A 87 -30.75 -5.71 12.97
C THR A 87 -30.59 -5.61 11.45
N LEU A 88 -29.43 -6.03 10.91
CA LEU A 88 -29.15 -5.95 9.47
C LEU A 88 -30.05 -6.92 8.67
N PRO A 89 -30.55 -6.47 7.49
CA PRO A 89 -31.38 -7.31 6.64
C PRO A 89 -30.59 -8.52 6.09
N PRO A 90 -31.27 -9.62 5.77
CA PRO A 90 -30.63 -10.83 5.26
C PRO A 90 -30.12 -10.71 3.81
N PHE A 91 -30.55 -9.67 3.08
CA PHE A 91 -30.18 -9.45 1.69
C PHE A 91 -28.77 -8.85 1.60
N GLU A 92 -27.81 -9.57 1.02
CA GLU A 92 -26.40 -9.20 0.95
C GLU A 92 -26.17 -7.82 0.28
N MET A 93 -26.93 -7.49 -0.77
CA MET A 93 -26.78 -6.19 -1.45
C MET A 93 -27.20 -5.02 -0.56
N GLN A 94 -28.31 -5.18 0.18
CA GLN A 94 -28.81 -4.15 1.10
C GLN A 94 -27.88 -4.03 2.32
N LYS A 95 -27.44 -5.14 2.86
CA LYS A 95 -26.46 -5.20 3.95
C LYS A 95 -25.15 -4.48 3.57
N ALA A 96 -24.62 -4.75 2.37
CA ALA A 96 -23.42 -4.07 1.87
C ALA A 96 -23.64 -2.55 1.72
N ALA A 97 -24.82 -2.10 1.28
CA ALA A 97 -25.15 -0.69 1.19
C ALA A 97 -25.20 -0.01 2.57
N ILE A 98 -25.84 -0.66 3.56
CA ILE A 98 -25.93 -0.16 4.94
C ILE A 98 -24.52 -0.06 5.58
N LEU A 99 -23.69 -1.09 5.43
CA LEU A 99 -22.33 -1.10 5.97
C LEU A 99 -21.45 -0.03 5.32
N ARG A 100 -21.62 0.20 4.01
CA ARG A 100 -20.94 1.27 3.29
C ARG A 100 -21.36 2.64 3.81
N ASP A 101 -22.65 2.87 3.99
CA ASP A 101 -23.18 4.13 4.53
C ASP A 101 -22.72 4.36 5.96
N ALA A 102 -22.74 3.33 6.82
CA ALA A 102 -22.21 3.40 8.19
C ALA A 102 -20.74 3.82 8.21
N ARG A 103 -19.94 3.25 7.31
CA ARG A 103 -18.54 3.62 7.15
C ARG A 103 -18.38 5.07 6.68
N ASP A 104 -19.13 5.48 5.66
CA ASP A 104 -19.07 6.85 5.12
C ASP A 104 -19.43 7.90 6.18
N ILE A 105 -20.41 7.59 7.07
CA ILE A 105 -20.74 8.44 8.22
C ILE A 105 -19.60 8.47 9.24
N ALA A 106 -19.05 7.29 9.57
CA ALA A 106 -17.94 7.17 10.52
C ALA A 106 -16.68 7.92 10.07
N GLU A 107 -16.43 7.99 8.75
CA GLU A 107 -15.31 8.71 8.15
C GLU A 107 -15.61 10.21 7.92
N GLY A 108 -16.84 10.67 8.20
CA GLY A 108 -17.26 12.06 8.04
C GLY A 108 -17.62 12.45 6.61
N GLY A 109 -17.81 11.48 5.71
CA GLY A 109 -18.22 11.72 4.33
C GLY A 109 -19.71 12.00 4.19
N LYS A 110 -20.53 11.53 5.14
CA LYS A 110 -21.97 11.78 5.23
C LYS A 110 -22.34 12.16 6.67
N THR A 111 -23.41 12.94 6.81
CA THR A 111 -23.95 13.31 8.15
C THR A 111 -24.97 12.28 8.65
N ALA A 112 -25.73 11.66 7.75
CA ALA A 112 -26.71 10.61 8.06
C ALA A 112 -27.00 9.76 6.80
N SER A 113 -27.58 8.57 7.01
CA SER A 113 -28.11 7.69 5.96
C SER A 113 -29.62 7.58 6.06
N PHE A 114 -30.27 7.22 4.95
CA PHE A 114 -31.68 6.82 4.92
C PHE A 114 -31.94 5.51 5.67
N TYR A 115 -30.92 4.69 5.87
CA TYR A 115 -31.02 3.45 6.64
C TYR A 115 -30.77 3.74 8.11
N PRO A 116 -31.76 3.52 9.02
CA PRO A 116 -31.58 3.73 10.45
C PRO A 116 -30.46 2.88 11.05
N GLU A 117 -30.28 1.68 10.53
CA GLU A 117 -29.24 0.73 10.96
C GLU A 117 -27.84 1.26 10.68
N ALA A 118 -27.63 1.97 9.55
CA ALA A 118 -26.37 2.60 9.24
C ALA A 118 -26.01 3.70 10.26
N ASN A 119 -27.00 4.49 10.69
CA ASN A 119 -26.79 5.54 11.70
C ASN A 119 -26.46 4.94 13.08
N GLN A 120 -27.01 3.77 13.42
CA GLN A 120 -26.69 3.06 14.67
C GLN A 120 -25.32 2.40 14.64
N LEU A 121 -24.90 1.88 13.49
CA LEU A 121 -23.59 1.22 13.30
C LEU A 121 -22.44 2.21 13.13
N ALA A 122 -22.70 3.43 12.66
CA ALA A 122 -21.66 4.43 12.43
C ALA A 122 -20.78 4.75 13.66
N PRO A 123 -21.33 4.95 14.89
CA PRO A 123 -20.51 5.17 16.08
C PRO A 123 -19.68 3.92 16.44
N VAL A 124 -20.24 2.71 16.32
CA VAL A 124 -19.52 1.44 16.55
C VAL A 124 -18.36 1.31 15.56
N TRP A 125 -18.62 1.65 14.29
CA TRP A 125 -17.57 1.67 13.25
C TRP A 125 -16.45 2.65 13.59
N ALA A 126 -16.81 3.89 13.95
CA ALA A 126 -15.85 4.96 14.29
C ALA A 126 -14.98 4.57 15.49
N GLU A 127 -15.57 4.02 16.55
CA GLU A 127 -14.85 3.58 17.74
C GLU A 127 -13.90 2.44 17.42
N THR A 128 -14.40 1.41 16.75
CA THR A 128 -13.62 0.22 16.35
C THR A 128 -12.46 0.61 15.43
N GLN A 129 -12.74 1.43 14.41
CA GLN A 129 -11.73 1.93 13.49
C GLN A 129 -10.65 2.75 14.22
N ASN A 130 -11.06 3.59 15.16
CA ASN A 130 -10.14 4.43 15.93
C ASN A 130 -9.23 3.57 16.83
N ARG A 131 -9.78 2.52 17.44
CA ARG A 131 -9.04 1.53 18.22
C ARG A 131 -7.97 0.83 17.38
N TYR A 132 -8.32 0.29 16.22
CA TYR A 132 -7.36 -0.41 15.34
C TYR A 132 -6.35 0.57 14.71
N ARG A 133 -6.75 1.80 14.39
CA ARG A 133 -5.83 2.87 13.98
C ARG A 133 -4.80 3.21 15.06
N LEU A 134 -5.24 3.29 16.32
CA LEU A 134 -4.35 3.55 17.45
C LEU A 134 -3.37 2.41 17.67
N ILE A 135 -3.84 1.16 17.66
CA ILE A 135 -2.98 -0.03 17.77
C ILE A 135 -1.93 -0.02 16.65
N GLY A 136 -2.35 0.16 15.40
CA GLY A 136 -1.43 0.23 14.26
C GLY A 136 -0.41 1.37 14.37
N ALA A 137 -0.84 2.54 14.85
CA ALA A 137 0.06 3.67 15.06
C ALA A 137 1.11 3.39 16.14
N VAL A 138 0.69 2.83 17.28
CA VAL A 138 1.60 2.49 18.38
C VAL A 138 2.62 1.45 17.92
N VAL A 139 2.19 0.38 17.26
CA VAL A 139 3.10 -0.67 16.77
C VAL A 139 4.05 -0.11 15.71
N ALA A 140 3.58 0.69 14.76
CA ALA A 140 4.43 1.30 13.74
C ALA A 140 5.52 2.21 14.36
N LEU A 141 5.14 3.03 15.35
CA LEU A 141 6.08 3.92 16.04
C LEU A 141 7.08 3.13 16.90
N LEU A 142 6.63 2.07 17.56
CA LEU A 142 7.53 1.18 18.31
C LEU A 142 8.54 0.49 17.37
N LEU A 143 8.11 0.02 16.21
CA LEU A 143 9.00 -0.56 15.21
C LEU A 143 9.99 0.46 14.68
N ALA A 144 9.55 1.68 14.38
CA ALA A 144 10.42 2.76 13.93
C ALA A 144 11.46 3.14 14.99
N PHE A 145 11.04 3.27 16.24
CA PHE A 145 11.92 3.58 17.36
C PHE A 145 12.90 2.44 17.65
N ALA A 146 12.43 1.20 17.73
CA ALA A 146 13.26 0.04 18.00
C ALA A 146 14.29 -0.18 16.88
N GLY A 147 13.87 -0.09 15.61
CA GLY A 147 14.77 -0.18 14.46
C GLY A 147 15.83 0.93 14.46
N GLY A 148 15.40 2.17 14.71
CA GLY A 148 16.28 3.33 14.83
C GLY A 148 17.29 3.18 16.00
N ALA A 149 16.82 2.81 17.18
CA ALA A 149 17.66 2.61 18.36
C ALA A 149 18.67 1.47 18.15
N PHE A 150 18.22 0.35 17.58
CA PHE A 150 19.11 -0.77 17.21
C PHE A 150 20.20 -0.31 16.24
N ALA A 151 19.84 0.38 15.17
CA ALA A 151 20.80 0.87 14.19
C ALA A 151 21.75 1.92 14.81
N PHE A 152 21.20 2.82 15.64
CA PHE A 152 22.00 3.85 16.33
C PHE A 152 23.03 3.25 17.28
N SER A 153 22.71 2.16 17.98
CA SER A 153 23.66 1.44 18.85
C SER A 153 24.85 0.86 18.09
N ARG A 154 24.67 0.57 16.78
CA ARG A 154 25.74 0.04 15.90
C ARG A 154 26.64 1.14 15.31
N VAL A 155 26.29 2.42 15.47
CA VAL A 155 27.10 3.55 14.97
C VAL A 155 28.43 3.60 15.76
N SER A 156 29.51 3.19 15.11
CA SER A 156 30.88 3.17 15.66
C SER A 156 31.89 3.56 14.58
N PRO A 157 33.14 3.97 14.94
CA PRO A 157 34.16 4.34 13.97
C PRO A 157 34.54 3.22 12.99
N HIS A 158 34.48 1.97 13.44
CA HIS A 158 34.84 0.78 12.63
C HIS A 158 33.67 0.23 11.81
N PHE A 159 32.45 0.80 11.97
CA PHE A 159 31.27 0.29 11.31
C PHE A 159 31.24 0.68 9.84
N ARG A 160 31.16 -0.30 8.95
CA ARG A 160 31.09 -0.13 7.50
C ARG A 160 29.66 0.24 7.06
N ALA A 161 29.20 1.44 7.44
CA ALA A 161 27.83 1.88 7.17
C ALA A 161 27.52 1.93 5.66
N ARG A 162 28.46 2.40 4.82
CA ARG A 162 28.31 2.50 3.39
C ARG A 162 27.88 1.15 2.75
N THR A 163 28.66 0.11 2.97
CA THR A 163 28.38 -1.23 2.40
C THR A 163 27.02 -1.78 2.83
N ARG A 164 26.60 -1.49 4.07
CA ARG A 164 25.29 -1.93 4.58
C ARG A 164 24.14 -1.18 3.93
N VAL A 165 24.26 0.14 3.79
CA VAL A 165 23.27 0.97 3.11
C VAL A 165 23.18 0.58 1.63
N GLU A 166 24.31 0.48 0.93
CA GLU A 166 24.34 0.09 -0.49
C GLU A 166 23.69 -1.28 -0.73
N ARG A 167 23.98 -2.28 0.13
CA ARG A 167 23.37 -3.62 0.02
C ARG A 167 21.86 -3.57 0.25
N LEU A 168 21.39 -2.78 1.20
CA LEU A 168 19.97 -2.65 1.49
C LEU A 168 19.23 -1.94 0.36
N VAL A 169 19.80 -0.83 -0.15
CA VAL A 169 19.25 -0.11 -1.30
C VAL A 169 19.21 -1.00 -2.54
N MET A 170 20.29 -1.74 -2.81
CA MET A 170 20.34 -2.70 -3.93
C MET A 170 19.24 -3.77 -3.80
N GLY A 171 19.01 -4.30 -2.58
CA GLY A 171 17.93 -5.26 -2.33
C GLY A 171 16.55 -4.68 -2.59
N VAL A 172 16.29 -3.44 -2.16
CA VAL A 172 15.02 -2.75 -2.44
C VAL A 172 14.82 -2.50 -3.94
N LEU A 173 15.88 -2.05 -4.64
CA LEU A 173 15.82 -1.83 -6.09
C LEU A 173 15.58 -3.16 -6.86
N LEU A 174 16.23 -4.24 -6.43
CA LEU A 174 16.03 -5.56 -7.02
C LEU A 174 14.59 -6.04 -6.81
N LEU A 175 14.02 -5.86 -5.61
CA LEU A 175 12.63 -6.20 -5.33
C LEU A 175 11.68 -5.36 -6.19
N ALA A 176 11.92 -4.05 -6.29
CA ALA A 176 11.11 -3.16 -7.13
C ALA A 176 11.15 -3.57 -8.61
N SER A 177 12.34 -3.90 -9.13
CA SER A 177 12.48 -4.37 -10.51
C SER A 177 11.77 -5.71 -10.75
N LEU A 178 11.82 -6.62 -9.79
CA LEU A 178 11.11 -7.90 -9.87
C LEU A 178 9.59 -7.70 -9.92
N ILE A 179 9.06 -6.82 -9.05
CA ILE A 179 7.63 -6.49 -9.07
C ILE A 179 7.23 -5.88 -10.41
N ALA A 180 8.03 -4.96 -10.96
CA ALA A 180 7.77 -4.35 -12.25
C ALA A 180 7.73 -5.40 -13.39
N ILE A 181 8.69 -6.33 -13.42
CA ILE A 181 8.74 -7.42 -14.40
C ILE A 181 7.51 -8.32 -14.27
N LEU A 182 7.15 -8.73 -13.05
CA LEU A 182 5.98 -9.57 -12.79
C LEU A 182 4.68 -8.88 -13.19
N THR A 183 4.56 -7.58 -12.91
CA THR A 183 3.38 -6.80 -13.33
C THR A 183 3.27 -6.74 -14.85
N THR A 184 4.36 -6.46 -15.56
CA THR A 184 4.39 -6.46 -17.03
C THR A 184 4.04 -7.84 -17.60
N ALA A 185 4.64 -8.90 -17.05
CA ALA A 185 4.34 -10.27 -17.45
C ALA A 185 2.86 -10.62 -17.21
N GLY A 186 2.30 -10.17 -16.08
CA GLY A 186 0.88 -10.34 -15.74
C GLY A 186 -0.06 -9.64 -16.72
N ILE A 187 0.28 -8.43 -17.14
CA ILE A 187 -0.49 -7.68 -18.16
C ILE A 187 -0.45 -8.43 -19.49
N VAL A 188 0.74 -8.85 -19.93
CA VAL A 188 0.89 -9.61 -21.19
C VAL A 188 0.11 -10.93 -21.12
N ALA A 189 0.22 -11.67 -20.02
CA ALA A 189 -0.51 -12.92 -19.83
C ALA A 189 -2.03 -12.71 -19.86
N SER A 190 -2.53 -11.67 -19.20
CA SER A 190 -3.95 -11.30 -19.21
C SER A 190 -4.45 -10.97 -20.62
N LEU A 191 -3.70 -10.16 -21.35
CA LEU A 191 -4.05 -9.79 -22.73
C LEU A 191 -4.04 -11.02 -23.67
N LEU A 192 -3.06 -11.91 -23.52
CA LEU A 192 -3.02 -13.15 -24.28
C LEU A 192 -4.21 -14.05 -23.97
N PHE A 193 -4.54 -14.21 -22.69
CA PHE A 193 -5.69 -15.03 -22.27
C PHE A 193 -7.01 -14.48 -22.84
N GLU A 194 -7.25 -13.18 -22.74
CA GLU A 194 -8.45 -12.56 -23.31
C GLU A 194 -8.45 -12.62 -24.85
N SER A 195 -7.30 -12.48 -25.49
CA SER A 195 -7.19 -12.63 -26.94
C SER A 195 -7.53 -14.06 -27.39
N VAL A 196 -6.98 -15.07 -26.74
CA VAL A 196 -7.30 -16.48 -27.04
C VAL A 196 -8.78 -16.75 -26.83
N ARG A 197 -9.36 -16.25 -25.75
CA ARG A 197 -10.79 -16.37 -25.47
C ARG A 197 -11.64 -15.68 -26.53
N PHE A 198 -11.26 -14.48 -26.96
CA PHE A 198 -11.96 -13.74 -28.01
C PHE A 198 -11.90 -14.52 -29.34
N PHE A 199 -10.73 -14.99 -29.77
CA PHE A 199 -10.57 -15.74 -31.01
C PHE A 199 -11.13 -17.18 -30.97
N SER A 200 -11.49 -17.69 -29.80
CA SER A 200 -12.29 -18.91 -29.71
C SER A 200 -13.77 -18.70 -30.09
N MET A 201 -14.25 -17.44 -30.01
CA MET A 201 -15.62 -17.04 -30.35
C MET A 201 -15.74 -16.36 -31.71
N VAL A 202 -14.68 -15.69 -32.16
CA VAL A 202 -14.65 -14.89 -33.39
C VAL A 202 -13.54 -15.41 -34.29
N ASN A 203 -13.86 -15.64 -35.57
CA ASN A 203 -12.87 -16.10 -36.53
C ASN A 203 -11.77 -15.05 -36.74
N PRO A 204 -10.45 -15.39 -36.54
CA PRO A 204 -9.35 -14.43 -36.67
C PRO A 204 -9.28 -13.75 -38.04
N ILE A 205 -9.62 -14.48 -39.12
CA ILE A 205 -9.56 -13.95 -40.48
C ILE A 205 -10.69 -12.93 -40.69
N GLU A 206 -11.89 -13.24 -40.23
CA GLU A 206 -13.04 -12.35 -40.29
C GLU A 206 -12.81 -11.09 -39.43
N PHE A 207 -12.17 -11.23 -38.28
CA PHE A 207 -11.77 -10.09 -37.46
C PHE A 207 -10.77 -9.18 -38.16
N LEU A 208 -9.71 -9.72 -38.76
CA LEU A 208 -8.64 -8.92 -39.37
C LEU A 208 -9.07 -8.22 -40.66
N PHE A 209 -9.91 -8.87 -41.48
CA PHE A 209 -10.31 -8.38 -42.81
C PHE A 209 -11.77 -7.91 -42.89
N GLY A 210 -12.52 -7.98 -41.80
CA GLY A 210 -13.89 -7.54 -41.74
C GLY A 210 -14.00 -6.01 -41.86
N THR A 211 -14.96 -5.57 -42.67
CA THR A 211 -15.26 -4.13 -42.93
C THR A 211 -16.37 -3.57 -42.06
N ASN A 212 -17.04 -4.41 -41.29
CA ASN A 212 -18.14 -4.01 -40.41
C ASN A 212 -17.75 -4.12 -38.94
N TRP A 213 -17.88 -3.02 -38.20
CA TRP A 213 -17.70 -2.96 -36.76
C TRP A 213 -19.02 -2.67 -36.08
N SER A 214 -19.64 -3.67 -35.48
CA SER A 214 -20.87 -3.52 -34.71
C SER A 214 -20.86 -4.46 -33.49
N PRO A 215 -20.21 -4.06 -32.39
CA PRO A 215 -20.09 -4.86 -31.17
C PRO A 215 -21.37 -4.96 -30.34
N GLN A 216 -22.44 -4.29 -30.76
CA GLN A 216 -23.72 -4.30 -30.04
C GLN A 216 -24.43 -5.64 -30.28
N THR A 217 -24.30 -6.55 -29.32
CA THR A 217 -25.10 -7.78 -29.28
C THR A 217 -26.45 -7.49 -28.67
N ALA A 218 -27.53 -8.06 -29.29
CA ALA A 218 -28.87 -7.97 -28.72
C ALA A 218 -28.92 -8.65 -27.34
N MET A 219 -29.24 -7.88 -26.29
CA MET A 219 -29.39 -8.42 -24.93
C MET A 219 -30.76 -9.09 -24.70
N ARG A 220 -31.71 -8.87 -25.63
CA ARG A 220 -33.06 -9.44 -25.58
C ARG A 220 -33.47 -9.96 -26.96
N ALA A 221 -34.27 -11.02 -26.97
CA ALA A 221 -34.74 -11.66 -28.21
C ALA A 221 -35.59 -10.77 -29.09
N ASP A 222 -36.13 -9.65 -28.59
CA ASP A 222 -36.93 -8.67 -29.26
C ASP A 222 -36.14 -7.45 -29.80
N GLN A 223 -34.84 -7.38 -29.49
CA GLN A 223 -33.98 -6.32 -30.03
C GLN A 223 -33.43 -6.74 -31.40
N ALA A 224 -33.66 -5.89 -32.41
CA ALA A 224 -32.91 -6.00 -33.67
C ALA A 224 -31.45 -5.59 -33.43
N GLY A 225 -30.70 -6.49 -32.76
CA GLY A 225 -29.24 -6.35 -32.59
C GLY A 225 -28.54 -6.76 -33.86
N SER A 226 -27.48 -6.06 -34.19
CA SER A 226 -26.54 -6.53 -35.20
C SER A 226 -25.95 -7.88 -34.79
N SER A 227 -25.68 -8.72 -35.77
CA SER A 227 -25.14 -10.07 -35.62
C SER A 227 -23.70 -10.13 -35.03
N GLY A 228 -23.24 -9.08 -34.30
CA GLY A 228 -21.91 -9.04 -33.68
C GLY A 228 -20.79 -9.08 -34.70
N ALA A 229 -20.82 -8.20 -35.70
CA ALA A 229 -19.71 -8.08 -36.63
C ALA A 229 -18.52 -7.36 -35.98
N PHE A 230 -17.39 -8.06 -35.90
CA PHE A 230 -16.17 -7.58 -35.25
C PHE A 230 -15.06 -7.38 -36.28
N GLY A 231 -15.27 -6.59 -37.31
CA GLY A 231 -14.25 -6.30 -38.31
C GLY A 231 -13.29 -5.21 -37.83
N ALA A 232 -11.98 -5.45 -37.90
CA ALA A 232 -10.97 -4.50 -37.42
C ALA A 232 -10.69 -3.34 -38.38
N ILE A 233 -10.97 -3.45 -39.68
CA ILE A 233 -10.67 -2.41 -40.68
C ILE A 233 -11.27 -1.04 -40.32
N PRO A 234 -12.55 -0.90 -39.88
CA PRO A 234 -13.11 0.38 -39.53
C PRO A 234 -12.49 1.04 -38.28
N LEU A 235 -11.69 0.33 -37.49
CA LEU A 235 -11.01 0.90 -36.32
C LEU A 235 -9.72 1.64 -36.71
N PHE A 236 -9.21 1.45 -37.92
CA PHE A 236 -7.98 2.08 -38.42
C PHE A 236 -8.23 3.16 -39.47
N TRP A 237 -9.48 3.37 -39.86
CA TRP A 237 -9.97 4.43 -40.74
C TRP A 237 -10.90 5.37 -40.00
#